data_0984588ad9424ed13272565a236604d7
#
_entry.id   0984588ad9424ed13272565a236604d7
#
_cell.length_a   1.000
_cell.length_b   1.000
_cell.length_c   1.000
_cell.angle_alpha   90.00
_cell.angle_beta   90.00
_cell.angle_gamma   90.00
#
_symmetry.space_group_name_H-M   'P 1'
#
loop_
_entity.id
_entity.type
_entity.pdbx_description
1 polymer ?
#
loop_
_entity_poly.entity_id
_entity_poly.type
_entity_poly.pdbx_seq_one_letter_code
_entity_poly.pdbx_strand_id
1 'polypeptide(L)' 'MDEENEKLKKTSVYLEEEVLEALEEAAFELEKETGRKWSRGAVIRVALSDFFTRRGKML' A
#
# COMPACT_ATOMS: atom_id res chain seq x y z
N MET A 1 15.03 10.73 7.85
CA MET A 1 14.54 10.78 7.55
C MET A 1 13.54 11.43 7.43
N ASP A 2 13.36 11.95 7.56
CA ASP A 2 12.45 12.69 7.48
C ASP A 2 12.14 13.19 6.20
N GLU A 3 12.99 13.22 5.25
CA GLU A 3 12.72 13.63 4.00
C GLU A 3 11.69 12.83 3.39
N GLU A 4 11.66 11.55 3.66
CA GLU A 4 10.64 10.77 3.14
C GLU A 4 9.32 11.18 3.62
N ASN A 5 9.25 11.54 4.88
CA ASN A 5 7.99 12.00 5.40
C ASN A 5 7.52 13.22 4.73
N GLU A 6 8.45 14.09 4.37
CA GLU A 6 8.04 15.27 3.72
C GLU A 6 7.43 15.01 2.40
N LYS A 7 7.76 13.90 1.78
CA LYS A 7 7.22 13.59 0.49
C LYS A 7 5.89 12.90 0.54
N LEU A 8 5.45 12.50 1.73
CA LEU A 8 4.16 11.86 1.84
C LEU A 8 3.08 12.91 1.85
N LYS A 9 2.10 12.75 1.00
CA LYS A 9 0.98 13.65 0.95
C LYS A 9 -0.29 12.86 1.06
N LYS A 10 -1.24 13.40 1.80
CA LYS A 10 -2.49 12.70 2.02
C LYS A 10 -3.34 12.79 0.77
N THR A 11 -3.85 11.69 0.35
CA THR A 11 -4.71 11.61 -0.82
C THR A 11 -5.85 10.67 -0.51
N SER A 12 -7.05 11.00 -0.98
CA SER A 12 -8.20 10.14 -0.76
C SER A 12 -8.64 9.56 -2.09
N VAL A 13 -9.04 8.29 -2.07
CA VAL A 13 -9.58 7.66 -3.26
C VAL A 13 -10.82 6.90 -2.86
N TYR A 14 -11.71 6.70 -3.82
CA TYR A 14 -12.90 5.89 -3.62
C TYR A 14 -12.63 4.51 -4.17
N LEU A 15 -12.93 3.49 -3.38
CA LEU A 15 -12.70 2.13 -3.79
C LEU A 15 -13.98 1.34 -3.63
N GLU A 16 -14.13 0.35 -4.48
CA GLU A 16 -15.28 -0.54 -4.40
C GLU A 16 -15.12 -1.47 -3.22
N GLU A 17 -16.24 -1.98 -2.73
CA GLU A 17 -16.19 -2.85 -1.57
C GLU A 17 -15.34 -4.08 -1.80
N GLU A 18 -15.39 -4.61 -3.01
CA GLU A 18 -14.60 -5.79 -3.31
C GLU A 18 -13.12 -5.50 -3.15
N VAL A 19 -12.71 -4.30 -3.57
CA VAL A 19 -11.31 -3.92 -3.45
C VAL A 19 -10.94 -3.74 -2.00
N LEU A 20 -11.85 -3.17 -1.21
CA LEU A 20 -11.57 -3.00 0.21
C LEU A 20 -11.39 -4.34 0.90
N GLU A 21 -12.22 -5.32 0.55
CA GLU A 21 -12.08 -6.64 1.14
C GLU A 21 -10.77 -7.27 0.72
N ALA A 22 -10.38 -7.11 -0.53
CA ALA A 22 -9.13 -7.65 -1.00
C ALA A 22 -7.95 -7.01 -0.27
N LEU A 23 -8.05 -5.71 0.01
CA LEU A 23 -6.99 -5.05 0.75
C LEU A 23 -6.86 -5.59 2.16
N GLU A 24 -7.99 -5.89 2.80
CA GLU A 24 -7.93 -6.43 4.13
C GLU A 24 -7.35 -7.82 4.14
N GLU A 25 -7.70 -8.62 3.15
CA GLU A 25 -7.12 -9.94 3.06
C GLU A 25 -5.63 -9.87 2.80
N ALA A 26 -5.22 -8.96 1.93
CA ALA A 26 -3.81 -8.79 1.64
C ALA A 26 -3.06 -8.35 2.89
N ALA A 27 -3.65 -7.43 3.66
CA ALA A 27 -3.01 -6.98 4.88
C ALA A 27 -2.84 -8.13 5.85
N PHE A 28 -3.83 -8.98 5.95
CA PHE A 28 -3.77 -10.12 6.85
C PHE A 28 -2.67 -11.09 6.41
N GLU A 29 -2.58 -11.34 5.12
CA GLU A 29 -1.55 -12.24 4.62
C GLU A 29 -0.17 -11.67 4.80
N LEU A 30 -0.02 -10.36 4.56
CA LEU A 30 1.27 -9.73 4.76
C LEU A 30 1.67 -9.75 6.23
N GLU A 31 0.70 -9.60 7.11
CA GLU A 31 0.99 -9.68 8.52
C GLU A 31 1.53 -11.06 8.89
N LYS A 32 0.95 -12.10 8.31
CA LYS A 32 1.42 -13.44 8.59
C LYS A 32 2.82 -13.65 8.03
N GLU A 33 3.10 -13.07 6.88
CA GLU A 33 4.40 -13.27 6.25
C GLU A 33 5.49 -12.46 6.91
N THR A 34 5.17 -11.26 7.35
CA THR A 34 6.20 -10.35 7.85
C THR A 34 6.23 -10.25 9.38
N GLY A 35 5.19 -10.70 10.04
CA GLY A 35 5.11 -10.59 11.49
C GLY A 35 4.77 -9.21 11.97
N ARG A 36 4.32 -8.31 11.09
CA ARG A 36 3.95 -6.97 11.45
C ARG A 36 2.56 -6.69 10.99
N LYS A 37 1.92 -5.72 11.62
CA LYS A 37 0.60 -5.30 11.20
C LYS A 37 0.69 -4.43 9.98
N TRP A 38 -0.29 -4.55 9.12
CA TRP A 38 -0.34 -3.77 7.89
C TRP A 38 -1.68 -3.06 7.83
N SER A 39 -1.66 -1.76 7.57
CA SER A 39 -2.88 -1.01 7.37
C SER A 39 -3.26 -1.06 5.90
N ARG A 40 -4.51 -0.67 5.61
CA ARG A 40 -4.92 -0.59 4.21
C ARG A 40 -4.06 0.40 3.44
N GLY A 41 -3.75 1.53 4.08
CA GLY A 41 -2.90 2.51 3.41
C GLY A 41 -1.54 1.95 3.06
N ALA A 42 -0.96 1.15 3.97
CA ALA A 42 0.33 0.55 3.70
C ALA A 42 0.25 -0.43 2.54
N VAL A 43 -0.82 -1.22 2.47
CA VAL A 43 -0.99 -2.16 1.37
C VAL A 43 -1.14 -1.40 0.06
N ILE A 44 -1.91 -0.31 0.07
CA ILE A 44 -2.10 0.47 -1.13
C ILE A 44 -0.77 1.03 -1.62
N ARG A 45 0.04 1.54 -0.69
CA ARG A 45 1.32 2.11 -1.10
C ARG A 45 2.23 1.06 -1.71
N VAL A 46 2.23 -0.14 -1.14
CA VAL A 46 3.06 -1.21 -1.69
C VAL A 46 2.54 -1.61 -3.07
N ALA A 47 1.22 -1.69 -3.21
CA ALA A 47 0.65 -2.09 -4.50
C ALA A 47 0.98 -1.07 -5.57
N LEU A 48 0.87 0.22 -5.24
CA LEU A 48 1.18 1.25 -6.21
C LEU A 48 2.65 1.26 -6.56
N SER A 49 3.50 1.08 -5.56
CA SER A 49 4.92 1.05 -5.80
C SER A 49 5.28 -0.11 -6.73
N ASP A 50 4.70 -1.26 -6.49
CA ASP A 50 4.95 -2.42 -7.31
C ASP A 50 4.48 -2.19 -8.73
N PHE A 51 3.29 -1.62 -8.88
CA PHE A 51 2.72 -1.36 -10.19
C PHE A 51 3.63 -0.42 -10.98
N PHE A 52 4.05 0.66 -10.37
CA PHE A 52 4.85 1.64 -11.10
C PHE A 52 6.27 1.17 -11.31
N THR A 53 6.79 0.37 -10.41
CA THR A 53 8.12 -0.20 -10.62
C THR A 53 8.12 -1.09 -11.85
N ARG A 54 7.08 -1.90 -12.00
CA ARG A 54 7.02 -2.77 -13.16
C ARG A 54 6.89 -1.99 -14.44
N ARG A 55 6.35 -0.81 -14.38
CA ARG A 55 6.21 0.01 -15.59
C ARG A 55 7.40 0.94 -15.79
N GLY A 56 8.43 0.80 -14.96
CA GLY A 56 9.62 1.61 -15.14
C GLY A 56 9.48 3.04 -14.69
N LYS A 57 8.47 3.31 -13.85
CA LYS A 57 8.24 4.68 -13.40
C LYS A 57 8.90 4.97 -12.06
N MET A 58 9.32 3.94 -11.36
CA MET A 58 9.98 4.09 -10.08
C MET A 58 11.12 3.12 -10.00
N LEU A 59 12.05 3.40 -9.16
CA LEU A 59 13.21 2.51 -8.99
C LEU A 59 13.05 1.51 -7.87
#